data_c6bdf8a6003458d1bea5f046cb1a2b6f
#
_entry.id   c6bdf8a6003458d1bea5f046cb1a2b6f
#
_cell.length_a   1.000
_cell.length_b   1.000
_cell.length_c   1.000
_cell.angle_alpha   90.00
_cell.angle_beta   90.00
_cell.angle_gamma   90.00
#
_symmetry.space_group_name_H-M   'P 1'
#
loop_
_entity.id
_entity.type
_entity.pdbx_description
1 polymer ?
#
loop_
_entity_poly.entity_id
_entity_poly.type
_entity_poly.pdbx_seq_one_letter_code
_entity_poly.pdbx_strand_id
1 'polypeptide(L)'
;MTDPSTEYFSIALQPYEDESISHYLGRWKRHDVVSLSSIGSLSRQLRLGTAMSRWEKFYLNPFPTLKQLEQLGKVMGIEGERLLLMFPPKGEPINVRIVRLCCACYDEAPYHLMKWQFQSTAACEKHQLRLLYKCPNCEQHLPIPAAWESGRCRKCQMLFRSMIKHQKPARTPELMDISVST
;
A
#
# COMPACT_ATOMS: atom_id res chain seq x y z
N MET A 1 1.17 -31.96 -23.08
CA MET A 1 2.15 -30.93 -23.50
C MET A 1 1.91 -29.74 -22.60
N THR A 2 2.69 -29.59 -21.53
CA THR A 2 2.65 -28.45 -20.63
C THR A 2 3.36 -27.30 -21.33
N ASP A 3 2.66 -26.18 -21.44
CA ASP A 3 3.18 -24.94 -22.03
C ASP A 3 4.41 -24.48 -21.19
N PRO A 4 5.61 -24.38 -21.78
CA PRO A 4 6.83 -24.01 -21.06
C PRO A 4 6.86 -22.53 -20.63
N SER A 5 5.81 -21.75 -20.90
CA SER A 5 5.73 -20.33 -20.54
C SER A 5 5.16 -20.07 -19.14
N THR A 6 4.91 -21.10 -18.30
CA THR A 6 4.17 -20.96 -17.02
C THR A 6 5.03 -21.26 -15.79
N GLU A 7 6.35 -21.28 -15.88
CA GLU A 7 7.19 -21.17 -14.69
C GLU A 7 7.19 -19.71 -14.21
N TYR A 8 6.04 -19.27 -13.74
CA TYR A 8 5.95 -18.01 -13.01
C TYR A 8 6.57 -18.19 -11.63
N PHE A 9 7.43 -17.26 -11.29
CA PHE A 9 8.16 -17.12 -10.06
C PHE A 9 7.24 -17.28 -8.85
N SER A 10 7.11 -18.48 -8.32
CA SER A 10 6.39 -18.76 -7.08
C SER A 10 7.19 -18.26 -5.88
N ILE A 11 7.38 -16.94 -5.79
CA ILE A 11 7.90 -16.33 -4.59
C ILE A 11 6.71 -15.93 -3.76
N ALA A 12 6.39 -16.76 -2.81
CA ALA A 12 5.35 -16.48 -1.83
C ALA A 12 5.82 -15.39 -0.84
N LEU A 13 5.97 -14.16 -1.34
CA LEU A 13 6.19 -13.01 -0.48
C LEU A 13 4.91 -12.76 0.34
N GLN A 14 4.93 -13.15 1.62
CA GLN A 14 3.75 -12.99 2.45
C GLN A 14 3.42 -11.51 2.70
N PRO A 15 2.15 -11.11 2.56
CA PRO A 15 1.72 -9.78 2.96
C PRO A 15 1.76 -9.63 4.47
N TYR A 16 2.09 -8.42 4.92
CA TYR A 16 1.94 -8.05 6.33
C TYR A 16 0.45 -7.85 6.67
N GLU A 17 0.14 -7.86 7.95
CA GLU A 17 -1.23 -7.58 8.42
C GLU A 17 -1.63 -6.15 8.05
N ASP A 18 -2.83 -5.98 7.49
CA ASP A 18 -3.37 -4.69 7.01
C ASP A 18 -2.47 -3.95 5.99
N GLU A 19 -1.47 -4.60 5.42
CA GLU A 19 -0.63 -3.98 4.41
C GLU A 19 -1.45 -3.52 3.20
N SER A 20 -1.19 -2.31 2.70
CA SER A 20 -1.87 -1.84 1.50
C SER A 20 -1.34 -2.52 0.24
N ILE A 21 -2.22 -2.76 -0.73
CA ILE A 21 -1.86 -3.32 -2.04
C ILE A 21 -0.74 -2.53 -2.73
N SER A 22 -0.73 -1.20 -2.60
CA SER A 22 0.31 -0.35 -3.16
C SER A 22 1.69 -0.70 -2.60
N HIS A 23 1.81 -0.83 -1.28
CA HIS A 23 3.08 -1.17 -0.63
C HIS A 23 3.53 -2.59 -0.99
N TYR A 24 2.60 -3.55 -0.93
CA TYR A 24 2.86 -4.94 -1.27
C TYR A 24 3.38 -5.11 -2.71
N LEU A 25 2.73 -4.49 -3.71
CA LEU A 25 3.18 -4.52 -5.09
C LEU A 25 4.58 -3.93 -5.26
N GLY A 26 4.89 -2.87 -4.51
CA GLY A 26 6.23 -2.27 -4.48
C GLY A 26 7.29 -3.21 -3.91
N ARG A 27 7.01 -3.90 -2.80
CA ARG A 27 7.91 -4.91 -2.21
C ARG A 27 8.12 -6.09 -3.15
N TRP A 28 7.03 -6.62 -3.69
CA TRP A 28 7.07 -7.75 -4.60
C TRP A 28 7.92 -7.44 -5.85
N LYS A 29 7.74 -6.27 -6.44
CA LYS A 29 8.52 -5.82 -7.60
C LYS A 29 10.03 -5.71 -7.32
N ARG A 30 10.40 -5.34 -6.10
CA ARG A 30 11.82 -5.20 -5.69
C ARG A 30 12.45 -6.49 -5.22
N HIS A 31 11.69 -7.57 -5.15
CA HIS A 31 12.24 -8.85 -4.75
C HIS A 31 13.23 -9.37 -5.81
N ASP A 32 14.41 -9.83 -5.38
CA ASP A 32 15.56 -10.16 -6.23
C ASP A 32 15.28 -11.16 -7.35
N VAL A 33 14.29 -12.04 -7.14
CA VAL A 33 13.90 -13.07 -8.13
C VAL A 33 12.90 -12.52 -9.16
N VAL A 34 12.31 -11.33 -8.92
CA VAL A 34 11.34 -10.71 -9.83
C VAL A 34 12.07 -9.82 -10.83
N SER A 35 12.51 -10.41 -11.94
CA SER A 35 13.17 -9.68 -13.03
C SER A 35 12.16 -8.94 -13.94
N LEU A 36 11.21 -8.20 -13.36
CA LEU A 36 10.22 -7.48 -14.14
C LEU A 36 10.57 -6.01 -14.29
N SER A 37 10.64 -5.54 -15.52
CA SER A 37 10.92 -4.14 -15.85
C SER A 37 9.87 -3.17 -15.30
N SER A 38 8.62 -3.62 -15.13
CA SER A 38 7.54 -2.83 -14.53
C SER A 38 6.34 -3.68 -14.15
N ILE A 39 5.57 -3.20 -13.16
CA ILE A 39 4.29 -3.78 -12.79
C ILE A 39 3.27 -3.76 -13.94
N GLY A 40 3.38 -2.78 -14.84
CA GLY A 40 2.54 -2.69 -16.03
C GLY A 40 2.84 -3.78 -17.06
N SER A 41 4.07 -4.27 -17.13
CA SER A 41 4.45 -5.41 -17.97
C SER A 41 3.78 -6.68 -17.49
N LEU A 42 3.88 -6.99 -16.20
CA LEU A 42 3.19 -8.11 -15.58
C LEU A 42 1.66 -8.02 -15.76
N SER A 43 1.09 -6.84 -15.51
CA SER A 43 -0.35 -6.62 -15.66
C SER A 43 -0.84 -6.96 -17.06
N ARG A 44 -0.08 -6.65 -18.10
CA ARG A 44 -0.40 -7.00 -19.49
C ARG A 44 -0.30 -8.51 -19.74
N GLN A 45 0.76 -9.15 -19.26
CA GLN A 45 0.95 -10.60 -19.39
C GLN A 45 -0.20 -11.37 -18.74
N LEU A 46 -0.68 -10.89 -17.59
CA LEU A 46 -1.83 -11.47 -16.88
C LEU A 46 -3.19 -11.04 -17.47
N ARG A 47 -3.21 -10.33 -18.59
CA ARG A 47 -4.44 -9.78 -19.20
C ARG A 47 -5.26 -8.90 -18.24
N LEU A 48 -4.60 -8.28 -17.26
CA LEU A 48 -5.19 -7.34 -16.31
C LEU A 48 -5.18 -5.89 -16.83
N GLY A 49 -4.68 -5.67 -18.05
CA GLY A 49 -4.57 -4.34 -18.66
C GLY A 49 -3.72 -3.39 -17.80
N THR A 50 -4.29 -2.29 -17.34
CA THR A 50 -3.62 -1.29 -16.50
C THR A 50 -3.95 -1.44 -15.00
N ALA A 51 -4.66 -2.49 -14.61
CA ALA A 51 -5.21 -2.61 -13.26
C ALA A 51 -4.14 -2.50 -12.16
N MET A 52 -3.06 -3.28 -12.24
CA MET A 52 -2.01 -3.26 -11.23
C MET A 52 -1.33 -1.90 -11.08
N SER A 53 -1.05 -1.21 -12.19
CA SER A 53 -0.48 0.15 -12.18
C SER A 53 -1.43 1.19 -11.58
N ARG A 54 -2.74 0.95 -11.65
CA ARG A 54 -3.76 1.75 -11.00
C ARG A 54 -3.82 1.45 -9.51
N TRP A 55 -3.78 0.18 -9.11
CA TRP A 55 -3.78 -0.26 -7.70
C TRP A 55 -2.57 0.27 -6.92
N GLU A 56 -1.38 0.32 -7.55
CA GLU A 56 -0.22 0.98 -6.95
C GLU A 56 -0.51 2.44 -6.54
N LYS A 57 -1.41 3.11 -7.26
CA LYS A 57 -1.78 4.52 -7.05
C LYS A 57 -3.12 4.70 -6.33
N PHE A 58 -3.68 3.63 -5.79
CA PHE A 58 -5.00 3.63 -5.16
C PHE A 58 -6.17 4.01 -6.08
N TYR A 59 -6.01 3.93 -7.41
CA TYR A 59 -7.14 4.07 -8.34
C TYR A 59 -7.91 2.75 -8.42
N LEU A 60 -8.91 2.58 -7.57
CA LEU A 60 -9.67 1.34 -7.37
C LEU A 60 -11.04 1.33 -8.07
N ASN A 61 -11.24 2.17 -9.05
CA ASN A 61 -12.45 2.15 -9.87
C ASN A 61 -12.09 1.79 -11.32
N PRO A 62 -12.56 0.64 -11.88
CA PRO A 62 -13.39 -0.36 -11.17
C PRO A 62 -12.62 -1.08 -10.04
N PHE A 63 -13.37 -1.53 -9.04
CA PHE A 63 -12.83 -2.33 -7.93
C PHE A 63 -12.36 -3.70 -8.46
N PRO A 64 -11.28 -4.28 -7.92
CA PRO A 64 -10.78 -5.57 -8.38
C PRO A 64 -11.84 -6.68 -8.24
N THR A 65 -11.92 -7.54 -9.23
CA THR A 65 -12.72 -8.76 -9.16
C THR A 65 -11.91 -9.89 -8.55
N LEU A 66 -12.56 -10.84 -7.87
CA LEU A 66 -11.89 -12.00 -7.31
C LEU A 66 -11.11 -12.76 -8.39
N LYS A 67 -11.68 -12.92 -9.59
CA LYS A 67 -11.01 -13.55 -10.74
C LYS A 67 -9.68 -12.87 -11.10
N GLN A 68 -9.62 -11.53 -11.07
CA GLN A 68 -8.38 -10.79 -11.32
C GLN A 68 -7.34 -11.03 -10.21
N LEU A 69 -7.80 -11.09 -8.95
CA LEU A 69 -6.94 -11.36 -7.80
C LEU A 69 -6.43 -12.80 -7.79
N GLU A 70 -7.26 -13.78 -8.19
CA GLU A 70 -6.84 -15.17 -8.35
C GLU A 70 -5.78 -15.32 -9.46
N GLN A 71 -5.95 -14.63 -10.59
CA GLN A 71 -4.94 -14.63 -11.66
C GLN A 71 -3.61 -14.05 -11.17
N LEU A 72 -3.65 -12.95 -10.41
CA LEU A 72 -2.47 -12.35 -9.81
C LEU A 72 -1.87 -13.27 -8.74
N GLY A 73 -2.71 -13.87 -7.91
CA GLY A 73 -2.32 -14.76 -6.82
C GLY A 73 -1.54 -15.97 -7.29
N LYS A 74 -1.93 -16.57 -8.42
CA LYS A 74 -1.20 -17.69 -9.05
C LYS A 74 0.26 -17.35 -9.35
N VAL A 75 0.53 -16.12 -9.75
CA VAL A 75 1.90 -15.65 -10.05
C VAL A 75 2.67 -15.29 -8.77
N MET A 76 1.96 -14.73 -7.79
CA MET A 76 2.56 -14.30 -6.53
C MET A 76 2.64 -15.40 -5.47
N GLY A 77 2.07 -16.57 -5.73
CA GLY A 77 2.02 -17.66 -4.76
C GLY A 77 1.12 -17.35 -3.55
N ILE A 78 0.04 -16.58 -3.74
CA ILE A 78 -0.88 -16.14 -2.69
C ILE A 78 -2.33 -16.33 -3.14
N GLU A 79 -3.20 -16.71 -2.21
CA GLU A 79 -4.63 -16.81 -2.48
C GLU A 79 -5.25 -15.43 -2.82
N GLY A 80 -6.18 -15.42 -3.80
CA GLY A 80 -6.84 -14.19 -4.24
C GLY A 80 -7.61 -13.48 -3.12
N GLU A 81 -8.19 -14.23 -2.20
CA GLU A 81 -8.84 -13.69 -1.00
C GLU A 81 -7.85 -12.98 -0.08
N ARG A 82 -6.63 -13.52 0.07
CA ARG A 82 -5.57 -12.88 0.85
C ARG A 82 -5.12 -11.57 0.20
N LEU A 83 -5.06 -11.51 -1.14
CA LEU A 83 -4.81 -10.27 -1.86
C LEU A 83 -5.93 -9.26 -1.65
N LEU A 84 -7.18 -9.70 -1.59
CA LEU A 84 -8.34 -8.81 -1.38
C LEU A 84 -8.25 -8.05 -0.06
N LEU A 85 -7.70 -8.65 1.00
CA LEU A 85 -7.52 -8.00 2.31
C LEU A 85 -6.59 -6.77 2.27
N MET A 86 -5.78 -6.62 1.22
CA MET A 86 -4.91 -5.45 1.04
C MET A 86 -5.61 -4.26 0.37
N PHE A 87 -6.87 -4.44 -0.04
CA PHE A 87 -7.74 -3.40 -0.57
C PHE A 87 -8.67 -2.87 0.53
N PRO A 88 -9.22 -1.67 0.38
CA PRO A 88 -10.25 -1.19 1.28
C PRO A 88 -11.52 -2.05 1.14
N PRO A 89 -12.39 -2.09 2.13
CA PRO A 89 -13.74 -2.63 1.97
C PRO A 89 -14.41 -1.98 0.76
N LYS A 90 -15.24 -2.75 0.04
CA LYS A 90 -15.94 -2.23 -1.14
C LYS A 90 -16.86 -1.08 -0.75
N GLY A 91 -16.68 0.08 -1.38
CA GLY A 91 -17.45 1.29 -1.09
C GLY A 91 -16.81 2.21 -0.04
N GLU A 92 -15.75 1.77 0.65
CA GLU A 92 -15.01 2.62 1.60
C GLU A 92 -14.36 3.80 0.86
N PRO A 93 -14.67 5.05 1.24
CA PRO A 93 -14.06 6.22 0.64
C PRO A 93 -12.58 6.34 1.02
N ILE A 94 -11.71 6.44 0.00
CA ILE A 94 -10.27 6.57 0.20
C ILE A 94 -9.69 7.85 -0.40
N ASN A 95 -8.56 8.29 0.14
CA ASN A 95 -7.76 9.35 -0.45
C ASN A 95 -6.85 8.77 -1.54
N VAL A 96 -7.13 9.05 -2.80
CA VAL A 96 -6.32 8.56 -3.93
C VAL A 96 -5.14 9.48 -4.27
N ARG A 97 -5.21 10.76 -3.90
CA ARG A 97 -4.19 11.76 -4.27
C ARG A 97 -3.20 12.06 -3.15
N ILE A 98 -3.54 11.72 -1.93
CA ILE A 98 -2.79 12.06 -0.73
C ILE A 98 -2.45 10.78 0.00
N VAL A 99 -1.18 10.41 -0.01
CA VAL A 99 -0.68 9.28 0.79
C VAL A 99 -0.45 9.75 2.21
N ARG A 100 -0.88 8.95 3.18
CA ARG A 100 -0.79 9.27 4.60
C ARG A 100 0.03 8.22 5.35
N LEU A 101 0.65 8.63 6.45
CA LEU A 101 1.61 7.84 7.21
C LEU A 101 1.53 8.14 8.70
N CYS A 102 1.48 7.12 9.54
CA CYS A 102 1.93 7.21 10.92
C CYS A 102 3.41 6.82 11.00
N CYS A 103 4.27 7.78 11.28
CA CYS A 103 5.71 7.54 11.30
C CYS A 103 6.13 6.64 12.45
N ALA A 104 5.43 6.66 13.59
CA ALA A 104 5.69 5.77 14.72
C ALA A 104 5.36 4.30 14.37
N CYS A 105 4.21 4.04 13.72
CA CYS A 105 3.93 2.68 13.21
C CYS A 105 4.99 2.23 12.20
N TYR A 106 5.42 3.13 11.32
CA TYR A 106 6.42 2.81 10.30
C TYR A 106 7.80 2.51 10.89
N ASP A 107 8.16 3.14 12.01
CA ASP A 107 9.40 2.85 12.74
C ASP A 107 9.36 1.46 13.38
N GLU A 108 8.21 1.04 13.89
CA GLU A 108 8.01 -0.30 14.46
C GLU A 108 7.96 -1.39 13.38
N ALA A 109 7.27 -1.10 12.27
CA ALA A 109 7.07 -2.04 11.17
C ALA A 109 7.02 -1.26 9.84
N PRO A 110 8.06 -1.34 8.99
CA PRO A 110 8.27 -0.42 7.87
C PRO A 110 7.41 -0.75 6.65
N TYR A 111 6.09 -0.69 6.81
CA TYR A 111 5.14 -0.85 5.71
C TYR A 111 3.93 0.09 5.86
N HIS A 112 3.16 0.23 4.79
CA HIS A 112 1.99 1.10 4.73
C HIS A 112 0.72 0.33 5.04
N LEU A 113 -0.07 0.81 6.01
CA LEU A 113 -1.37 0.25 6.34
C LEU A 113 -2.47 0.82 5.43
N MET A 114 -3.35 -0.06 4.90
CA MET A 114 -4.44 0.37 4.01
C MET A 114 -5.39 1.37 4.69
N LYS A 115 -5.68 1.17 5.97
CA LYS A 115 -6.56 2.05 6.74
C LYS A 115 -6.12 3.51 6.80
N TRP A 116 -4.82 3.80 6.63
CA TRP A 116 -4.38 5.20 6.60
C TRP A 116 -4.90 5.96 5.37
N GLN A 117 -5.38 5.26 4.34
CA GLN A 117 -5.97 5.88 3.16
C GLN A 117 -7.48 6.13 3.29
N PHE A 118 -8.16 5.57 4.28
CA PHE A 118 -9.60 5.80 4.48
C PHE A 118 -9.86 7.27 4.80
N GLN A 119 -10.87 7.88 4.15
CA GLN A 119 -11.19 9.28 4.41
C GLN A 119 -11.56 9.53 5.87
N SER A 120 -12.18 8.56 6.51
CA SER A 120 -12.52 8.56 7.93
C SER A 120 -11.30 8.54 8.88
N THR A 121 -10.13 8.05 8.45
CA THR A 121 -8.96 7.92 9.31
C THR A 121 -8.09 9.17 9.27
N ALA A 122 -8.24 10.08 10.21
CA ALA A 122 -7.40 11.29 10.33
C ALA A 122 -6.15 11.08 11.20
N ALA A 123 -6.20 10.12 12.12
CA ALA A 123 -5.16 9.84 13.11
C ALA A 123 -4.87 8.34 13.26
N CYS A 124 -3.73 8.01 13.82
CA CYS A 124 -3.37 6.66 14.20
C CYS A 124 -3.94 6.31 15.55
N GLU A 125 -4.77 5.28 15.65
CA GLU A 125 -5.36 4.79 16.89
C GLU A 125 -4.29 4.35 17.91
N LYS A 126 -3.29 3.58 17.44
CA LYS A 126 -2.23 3.03 18.29
C LYS A 126 -1.39 4.12 18.95
N HIS A 127 -0.97 5.13 18.18
CA HIS A 127 -0.05 6.16 18.66
C HIS A 127 -0.73 7.48 19.01
N GLN A 128 -2.04 7.60 18.71
CA GLN A 128 -2.82 8.82 18.92
C GLN A 128 -2.16 10.06 18.28
N LEU A 129 -1.58 9.85 17.09
CA LEU A 129 -0.90 10.87 16.31
C LEU A 129 -1.65 11.10 14.99
N ARG A 130 -1.80 12.37 14.61
CA ARG A 130 -2.34 12.73 13.29
C ARG A 130 -1.45 12.19 12.18
N LEU A 131 -2.07 11.61 11.14
CA LEU A 131 -1.32 11.07 10.01
C LEU A 131 -0.63 12.21 9.23
N LEU A 132 0.65 12.01 8.90
CA LEU A 132 1.38 12.89 7.98
C LEU A 132 1.04 12.56 6.54
N TYR A 133 0.98 13.60 5.70
CA TYR A 133 0.81 13.49 4.26
C TYR A 133 1.86 14.28 3.47
N LYS A 134 2.67 15.04 4.20
CA LYS A 134 3.79 15.83 3.69
C LYS A 134 5.02 15.64 4.56
N CYS A 135 6.17 15.76 3.95
CA CYS A 135 7.43 15.86 4.68
C CYS A 135 7.45 17.16 5.52
N PRO A 136 7.68 17.08 6.83
CA PRO A 136 7.68 18.28 7.68
C PRO A 136 8.86 19.23 7.44
N ASN A 137 9.91 18.75 6.76
CA ASN A 137 11.09 19.55 6.45
C ASN A 137 10.99 20.34 5.14
N CYS A 138 10.41 19.74 4.09
CA CYS A 138 10.41 20.35 2.75
C CYS A 138 9.04 20.43 2.09
N GLU A 139 7.98 20.08 2.82
CA GLU A 139 6.57 20.09 2.43
C GLU A 139 6.22 19.24 1.20
N GLN A 140 7.17 18.47 0.68
CA GLN A 140 6.89 17.52 -0.39
C GLN A 140 5.86 16.48 0.07
N HIS A 141 4.85 16.21 -0.75
CA HIS A 141 3.90 15.11 -0.50
C HIS A 141 4.63 13.78 -0.43
N LEU A 142 4.14 12.89 0.43
CA LEU A 142 4.65 11.54 0.52
C LEU A 142 4.45 10.82 -0.81
N PRO A 143 5.43 10.04 -1.29
CA PRO A 143 5.29 9.24 -2.49
C PRO A 143 4.27 8.11 -2.28
N ILE A 144 3.80 7.48 -3.35
CA ILE A 144 2.98 6.27 -3.26
C ILE A 144 3.73 5.17 -2.50
N PRO A 145 3.05 4.34 -1.69
CA PRO A 145 3.71 3.32 -0.87
C PRO A 145 4.53 2.30 -1.66
N ALA A 146 4.15 2.02 -2.91
CA ALA A 146 4.95 1.20 -3.81
C ALA A 146 6.40 1.70 -3.99
N ALA A 147 6.64 2.96 -3.71
CA ALA A 147 7.96 3.59 -3.85
C ALA A 147 8.70 3.78 -2.51
N TRP A 148 8.24 3.17 -1.42
CA TRP A 148 8.86 3.27 -0.10
C TRP A 148 9.98 2.24 0.11
N GLU A 149 11.01 2.32 -0.69
CA GLU A 149 12.16 1.43 -0.57
C GLU A 149 13.04 1.79 0.63
N SER A 150 13.38 3.08 0.74
CA SER A 150 14.34 3.57 1.74
C SER A 150 13.69 4.23 2.96
N GLY A 151 12.36 4.34 3.00
CA GLY A 151 11.66 5.04 4.09
C GLY A 151 12.08 6.51 4.26
N ARG A 152 12.28 7.22 3.14
CA ARG A 152 12.79 8.60 3.10
C ARG A 152 11.94 9.51 2.24
N CYS A 153 11.97 10.79 2.54
CA CYS A 153 11.46 11.82 1.65
C CYS A 153 12.31 11.85 0.37
N ARG A 154 11.66 11.81 -0.79
CA ARG A 154 12.38 11.84 -2.09
C ARG A 154 13.14 13.14 -2.34
N LYS A 155 12.69 14.27 -1.78
CA LYS A 155 13.30 15.59 -2.02
C LYS A 155 14.45 15.88 -1.05
N CYS A 156 14.23 15.78 0.25
CA CYS A 156 15.23 16.17 1.25
C CYS A 156 15.87 15.00 2.00
N GLN A 157 15.54 13.77 1.64
CA GLN A 157 16.08 12.54 2.21
C GLN A 157 15.81 12.34 3.71
N MET A 158 14.95 13.16 4.33
CA MET A 158 14.56 12.97 5.73
C MET A 158 13.92 11.60 5.93
N LEU A 159 14.40 10.84 6.89
CA LEU A 159 13.86 9.52 7.23
C LEU A 159 12.43 9.64 7.77
N PHE A 160 11.55 8.72 7.43
CA PHE A 160 10.18 8.69 7.96
C PHE A 160 10.18 8.55 9.48
N ARG A 161 11.05 7.71 10.07
CA ARG A 161 11.19 7.60 11.54
C ARG A 161 11.56 8.94 12.19
N SER A 162 12.35 9.77 11.52
CA SER A 162 12.72 11.10 12.06
C SER A 162 11.57 12.10 12.00
N MET A 163 10.49 11.81 11.26
CA MET A 163 9.32 12.67 11.18
C MET A 163 8.37 12.51 12.37
N ILE A 164 8.54 11.48 13.22
CA ILE A 164 7.70 11.21 14.40
C ILE A 164 7.59 12.46 15.27
N LYS A 165 8.70 13.13 15.57
CA LYS A 165 8.75 14.35 16.39
C LYS A 165 7.96 15.54 15.82
N HIS A 166 7.55 15.46 14.57
CA HIS A 166 6.75 16.50 13.91
C HIS A 166 5.27 16.10 13.78
N GLN A 167 4.90 14.88 14.14
CA GLN A 167 3.50 14.48 14.19
C GLN A 167 2.82 15.15 15.39
N LYS A 168 1.65 15.71 15.15
CA LYS A 168 0.85 16.33 16.21
C LYS A 168 -0.04 15.27 16.87
N PRO A 169 -0.33 15.39 18.18
CA PRO A 169 -1.34 14.57 18.83
C PRO A 169 -2.68 14.64 18.07
N ALA A 170 -3.39 13.54 18.06
CA ALA A 170 -4.75 13.46 17.57
C ALA A 170 -5.67 14.31 18.47
N ARG A 171 -6.71 14.93 17.89
CA ARG A 171 -7.76 15.57 18.66
C ARG A 171 -8.81 14.51 19.04
N THR A 172 -9.48 14.72 20.17
CA THR A 172 -10.53 13.79 20.66
C THR A 172 -11.58 13.44 19.58
N PRO A 173 -12.10 14.36 18.75
CA PRO A 173 -13.02 14.03 17.67
C PRO A 173 -12.39 13.12 16.59
N GLU A 174 -11.10 13.27 16.31
CA GLU A 174 -10.37 12.48 15.29
C GLU A 174 -10.19 11.00 15.70
N LEU A 175 -10.34 10.70 16.99
CA LEU A 175 -10.31 9.34 17.54
C LEU A 175 -11.70 8.72 17.62
N MET A 176 -12.76 9.53 17.79
CA MET A 176 -14.15 9.06 17.90
C MET A 176 -14.73 8.58 16.57
N ASP A 177 -14.33 9.18 15.43
CA ASP A 177 -14.78 8.76 14.09
C ASP A 177 -14.35 7.33 13.73
N ILE A 178 -13.35 6.80 14.44
CA ILE A 178 -12.80 5.46 14.20
C ILE A 178 -13.64 4.37 14.93
N SER A 179 -14.28 4.71 16.04
CA SER A 179 -15.02 3.75 16.89
C SER A 179 -16.46 3.43 16.41
N VAL A 180 -16.94 4.08 15.36
CA VAL A 180 -18.30 3.90 14.82
C VAL A 180 -18.34 2.94 13.62
N SER A 181 -17.19 2.45 13.15
CA SER A 181 -17.07 1.59 11.97
C SER A 181 -16.83 0.10 12.30
N THR A 182 -17.29 -0.37 13.47
CA THR A 182 -17.29 -1.80 13.85
C THR A 182 -18.67 -2.41 13.68
#